data_c07d889dc04d4bd210299b44890404a2
#
_entry.id   c07d889dc04d4bd210299b44890404a2
#
_cell.length_a   1.000
_cell.length_b   1.000
_cell.length_c   1.000
_cell.angle_alpha   90.00
_cell.angle_beta   90.00
_cell.angle_gamma   90.00
#
_symmetry.space_group_name_H-M   'P 1'
#
loop_
_entity.id
_entity.type
_entity.pdbx_description
1 polymer ?
#
loop_
_entity_poly.entity_id
_entity_poly.type
_entity_poly.pdbx_seq_one_letter_code
_entity_poly.pdbx_strand_id
1 'polypeptide(L)'
;MSSASEIRDAVSEAYKHHNKIVVEEGISGREIEVAVLERRDGELIASRIGEIVSVDRFYSFDEKYKDSVKTKVGICDDLSDEIVCEIQEQAKAVFKVLECKGLSRVDFFYTDDGEICFNEINTMPGFTEHSMYPKLIMDKGISYSELIATLVDGAIKDF
;
A
#
# COMPACT_ATOMS: atom_id res chain seq x y z
N MET A 1 -6.08 7.25 -20.14
CA MET A 1 -6.36 8.38 -21.08
C MET A 1 -5.47 8.18 -22.30
N SER A 2 -6.08 7.99 -23.46
CA SER A 2 -5.35 7.57 -24.67
C SER A 2 -5.31 8.66 -25.75
N SER A 3 -5.96 9.80 -25.53
CA SER A 3 -6.00 10.92 -26.48
C SER A 3 -5.77 12.28 -25.83
N ALA A 4 -5.28 13.25 -26.63
CA ALA A 4 -5.04 14.62 -26.15
C ALA A 4 -6.32 15.36 -25.70
N SER A 5 -7.49 14.96 -26.23
CA SER A 5 -8.78 15.50 -25.79
C SER A 5 -9.16 15.02 -24.40
N GLU A 6 -9.01 13.72 -24.12
CA GLU A 6 -9.27 13.13 -22.81
C GLU A 6 -8.36 13.73 -21.71
N ILE A 7 -7.09 14.01 -22.05
CA ILE A 7 -6.17 14.67 -21.11
C ILE A 7 -6.67 16.08 -20.77
N ARG A 8 -7.12 16.86 -21.75
CA ARG A 8 -7.65 18.22 -21.48
C ARG A 8 -8.89 18.18 -20.60
N ASP A 9 -9.80 17.27 -20.86
CA ASP A 9 -11.03 17.13 -20.10
C ASP A 9 -10.73 16.70 -18.67
N ALA A 10 -9.83 15.73 -18.47
CA ALA A 10 -9.39 15.27 -17.15
C ALA A 10 -8.66 16.38 -16.36
N VAL A 11 -7.76 17.13 -17.00
CA VAL A 11 -7.08 18.28 -16.37
C VAL A 11 -8.10 19.36 -15.97
N SER A 12 -9.07 19.65 -16.86
CA SER A 12 -10.12 20.63 -16.57
C SER A 12 -11.00 20.18 -15.41
N GLU A 13 -11.29 18.89 -15.28
CA GLU A 13 -12.04 18.33 -14.18
C GLU A 13 -11.24 18.41 -12.87
N ALA A 14 -9.97 18.00 -12.87
CA ALA A 14 -9.10 18.02 -11.71
C ALA A 14 -8.92 19.45 -11.14
N TYR A 15 -8.81 20.46 -12.01
CA TYR A 15 -8.71 21.87 -11.58
C TYR A 15 -9.97 22.43 -10.89
N LYS A 16 -11.13 21.75 -11.01
CA LYS A 16 -12.32 22.14 -10.23
C LYS A 16 -12.17 21.80 -8.74
N HIS A 17 -11.32 20.84 -8.41
CA HIS A 17 -11.11 20.38 -7.03
C HIS A 17 -9.91 21.06 -6.37
N HIS A 18 -8.81 21.27 -7.10
CA HIS A 18 -7.61 21.88 -6.56
C HIS A 18 -6.78 22.56 -7.65
N ASN A 19 -6.00 23.58 -7.28
CA ASN A 19 -5.12 24.34 -8.19
C ASN A 19 -3.76 23.62 -8.46
N LYS A 20 -3.49 22.49 -7.80
CA LYS A 20 -2.35 21.62 -8.03
C LYS A 20 -2.88 20.22 -8.36
N ILE A 21 -2.44 19.68 -9.47
CA ILE A 21 -2.81 18.33 -9.94
C ILE A 21 -1.54 17.50 -10.13
N VAL A 22 -1.67 16.20 -10.01
CA VAL A 22 -0.61 15.22 -10.31
C VAL A 22 -0.96 14.55 -11.62
N VAL A 23 0.04 14.39 -12.48
CA VAL A 23 -0.06 13.65 -13.75
C VAL A 23 0.98 12.56 -13.71
N GLU A 24 0.55 11.32 -13.76
CA GLU A 24 1.40 10.14 -13.60
C GLU A 24 1.27 9.23 -14.81
N GLU A 25 2.26 8.40 -15.03
CA GLU A 25 2.20 7.32 -16.01
C GLU A 25 1.17 6.28 -15.55
N GLY A 26 0.34 5.81 -16.47
CA GLY A 26 -0.59 4.71 -16.19
C GLY A 26 0.14 3.37 -16.25
N ILE A 27 0.41 2.79 -15.10
CA ILE A 27 1.05 1.48 -14.99
C ILE A 27 -0.02 0.39 -15.02
N SER A 28 0.20 -0.63 -15.87
CA SER A 28 -0.61 -1.83 -15.89
C SER A 28 0.09 -2.93 -15.11
N GLY A 29 -0.56 -3.45 -14.07
CA GLY A 29 0.02 -4.47 -13.21
C GLY A 29 -0.93 -4.85 -12.08
N ARG A 30 -0.45 -5.71 -11.21
CA ARG A 30 -1.13 -6.09 -9.96
C ARG A 30 -0.89 -5.01 -8.91
N GLU A 31 -1.93 -4.57 -8.24
CA GLU A 31 -1.81 -3.67 -7.09
C GLU A 31 -1.49 -4.50 -5.85
N ILE A 32 -0.29 -4.33 -5.32
CA ILE A 32 0.22 -5.09 -4.17
C ILE A 32 0.61 -4.16 -3.03
N GLU A 33 0.42 -4.64 -1.81
CA GLU A 33 0.62 -3.87 -0.58
C GLU A 33 1.52 -4.62 0.39
N VAL A 34 2.41 -3.90 1.08
CA VAL A 34 3.26 -4.43 2.15
C VAL A 34 3.08 -3.61 3.41
N ALA A 35 2.71 -4.26 4.51
CA ALA A 35 2.72 -3.64 5.82
C ALA A 35 4.14 -3.67 6.40
N VAL A 36 4.65 -2.51 6.83
CA VAL A 36 5.93 -2.37 7.53
C VAL A 36 5.63 -1.95 8.97
N LEU A 37 6.19 -2.68 9.94
CA LEU A 37 6.12 -2.41 11.37
C LEU A 37 7.51 -2.20 11.92
N GLU A 38 7.74 -1.09 12.61
CA GLU A 38 8.96 -0.82 13.36
C GLU A 38 8.82 -1.27 14.81
N ARG A 39 9.75 -2.09 15.28
CA ARG A 39 9.87 -2.45 16.68
C ARG A 39 10.64 -1.38 17.47
N ARG A 40 10.52 -1.45 18.79
CA ARG A 40 11.20 -0.53 19.72
C ARG A 40 12.72 -0.47 19.56
N ASP A 41 13.36 -1.55 19.14
CA ASP A 41 14.82 -1.62 18.88
C ASP A 41 15.20 -1.10 17.48
N GLY A 42 14.24 -0.72 16.67
CA GLY A 42 14.43 -0.23 15.29
C GLY A 42 14.41 -1.35 14.24
N GLU A 43 14.16 -2.61 14.64
CA GLU A 43 13.94 -3.70 13.68
C GLU A 43 12.70 -3.43 12.85
N LEU A 44 12.81 -3.58 11.52
CA LEU A 44 11.68 -3.48 10.61
C LEU A 44 11.17 -4.86 10.18
N ILE A 45 9.90 -5.11 10.46
CA ILE A 45 9.17 -6.28 10.00
C ILE A 45 8.38 -5.88 8.77
N ALA A 46 8.60 -6.56 7.65
CA ALA A 46 7.73 -6.49 6.48
C ALA A 46 6.79 -7.69 6.44
N SER A 47 5.54 -7.46 6.13
CA SER A 47 4.51 -8.51 6.00
C SER A 47 4.72 -9.38 4.78
N ARG A 48 3.90 -10.41 4.62
CA ARG A 48 3.62 -11.01 3.31
C ARG A 48 2.98 -9.96 2.40
N ILE A 49 2.93 -10.28 1.10
CA ILE A 49 2.34 -9.39 0.11
C ILE A 49 0.81 -9.49 0.19
N GLY A 50 0.16 -8.35 0.35
CA GLY A 50 -1.27 -8.20 0.13
C GLY A 50 -1.56 -7.84 -1.31
N GLU A 51 -2.70 -8.25 -1.84
CA GLU A 51 -3.13 -7.88 -3.18
C GLU A 51 -4.56 -7.37 -3.16
N ILE A 52 -4.79 -6.33 -3.93
CA ILE A 52 -6.12 -5.79 -4.23
C ILE A 52 -6.54 -6.32 -5.59
N VAL A 53 -7.43 -7.33 -5.61
CA VAL A 53 -7.99 -7.86 -6.85
C VAL A 53 -9.28 -7.13 -7.16
N SER A 54 -9.22 -6.21 -8.12
CA SER A 54 -10.37 -5.54 -8.69
C SER A 54 -11.02 -6.40 -9.79
N VAL A 55 -12.33 -6.53 -9.79
CA VAL A 55 -13.06 -7.20 -10.88
C VAL A 55 -13.06 -6.34 -12.15
N ASP A 56 -12.91 -5.02 -12.02
CA ASP A 56 -12.79 -4.07 -13.12
C ASP A 56 -11.45 -3.32 -13.02
N ARG A 57 -10.68 -3.33 -14.10
CA ARG A 57 -9.30 -2.81 -14.21
C ARG A 57 -9.13 -1.29 -13.99
N PHE A 58 -10.19 -0.55 -13.66
CA PHE A 58 -10.14 0.88 -13.38
C PHE A 58 -10.94 1.20 -12.12
N TYR A 59 -10.22 1.46 -11.03
CA TYR A 59 -10.80 2.01 -9.81
C TYR A 59 -11.11 3.49 -9.95
N SER A 60 -12.38 3.87 -9.84
CA SER A 60 -12.72 5.23 -9.47
C SER A 60 -12.65 5.39 -7.93
N PHE A 61 -12.37 6.62 -7.47
CA PHE A 61 -12.36 6.96 -6.03
C PHE A 61 -13.67 6.58 -5.33
N ASP A 62 -14.80 6.67 -6.03
CA ASP A 62 -16.12 6.32 -5.52
C ASP A 62 -16.29 4.82 -5.24
N GLU A 63 -15.55 3.96 -5.92
CA GLU A 63 -15.62 2.50 -5.78
C GLU A 63 -14.83 1.99 -4.58
N LYS A 64 -13.75 2.69 -4.19
CA LYS A 64 -12.97 2.35 -2.98
C LYS A 64 -13.77 2.49 -1.68
N TYR A 65 -14.86 3.25 -1.67
CA TYR A 65 -15.61 3.61 -0.45
C TYR A 65 -17.10 3.22 -0.46
N LYS A 66 -17.60 2.62 -1.53
CA LYS A 66 -18.98 2.11 -1.60
C LYS A 66 -19.00 0.59 -1.55
N ASP A 67 -19.79 0.04 -0.64
CA ASP A 67 -19.93 -1.40 -0.30
C ASP A 67 -20.38 -2.34 -1.45
N SER A 68 -20.37 -1.90 -2.70
CA SER A 68 -20.96 -2.64 -3.82
C SER A 68 -19.95 -3.24 -4.80
N VAL A 69 -18.65 -3.03 -4.63
CA VAL A 69 -17.64 -3.56 -5.55
C VAL A 69 -17.00 -4.82 -4.96
N LYS A 70 -16.98 -5.89 -5.76
CA LYS A 70 -16.38 -7.19 -5.45
C LYS A 70 -14.84 -7.11 -5.48
N THR A 71 -14.28 -6.19 -4.69
CA THR A 71 -12.83 -6.14 -4.47
C THR A 71 -12.48 -7.26 -3.50
N LYS A 72 -11.69 -8.20 -3.95
CA LYS A 72 -11.06 -9.17 -3.07
C LYS A 72 -9.74 -8.62 -2.61
N VAL A 73 -9.61 -8.46 -1.32
CA VAL A 73 -8.38 -8.10 -0.63
C VAL A 73 -7.86 -9.36 0.05
N GLY A 74 -6.67 -9.82 -0.30
CA GLY A 74 -6.15 -11.07 0.21
C GLY A 74 -4.62 -11.11 0.21
N ILE A 75 -4.09 -12.22 0.73
CA ILE A 75 -2.66 -12.52 0.66
C ILE A 75 -2.36 -13.05 -0.74
N CYS A 76 -1.30 -12.53 -1.34
CA CYS A 76 -0.77 -13.01 -2.60
C CYS A 76 0.16 -14.21 -2.34
N ASP A 77 -0.21 -15.38 -2.84
CA ASP A 77 0.49 -16.65 -2.59
C ASP A 77 1.21 -17.20 -3.83
N ASP A 78 1.13 -16.52 -4.97
CA ASP A 78 1.59 -17.01 -6.27
C ASP A 78 2.86 -16.32 -6.78
N LEU A 79 3.45 -15.39 -6.02
CA LEU A 79 4.75 -14.80 -6.30
C LEU A 79 5.88 -15.72 -5.78
N SER A 80 7.00 -15.75 -6.49
CA SER A 80 8.18 -16.47 -6.03
C SER A 80 8.77 -15.83 -4.77
N ASP A 81 9.48 -16.64 -3.97
CA ASP A 81 10.12 -16.16 -2.74
C ASP A 81 11.14 -15.03 -3.01
N GLU A 82 11.81 -15.07 -4.17
CA GLU A 82 12.76 -14.02 -4.58
C GLU A 82 12.06 -12.69 -4.79
N ILE A 83 10.93 -12.69 -5.51
CA ILE A 83 10.14 -11.48 -5.76
C ILE A 83 9.52 -10.94 -4.46
N VAL A 84 8.99 -11.83 -3.61
CA VAL A 84 8.46 -11.44 -2.30
C VAL A 84 9.55 -10.78 -1.45
N CYS A 85 10.75 -11.36 -1.40
CA CYS A 85 11.87 -10.81 -0.66
C CYS A 85 12.29 -9.43 -1.20
N GLU A 86 12.37 -9.28 -2.52
CA GLU A 86 12.72 -8.02 -3.17
C GLU A 86 11.72 -6.91 -2.84
N ILE A 87 10.42 -7.18 -2.96
CA ILE A 87 9.36 -6.23 -2.62
C ILE A 87 9.43 -5.82 -1.14
N GLN A 88 9.64 -6.79 -0.23
CA GLN A 88 9.77 -6.53 1.20
C GLN A 88 10.98 -5.64 1.53
N GLU A 89 12.14 -5.88 0.90
CA GLU A 89 13.33 -5.06 1.10
C GLU A 89 13.14 -3.64 0.51
N GLN A 90 12.50 -3.51 -0.64
CA GLN A 90 12.13 -2.20 -1.18
C GLN A 90 11.18 -1.45 -0.25
N ALA A 91 10.16 -2.11 0.32
CA ALA A 91 9.23 -1.49 1.28
C ALA A 91 9.95 -0.98 2.53
N LYS A 92 10.89 -1.76 3.09
CA LYS A 92 11.73 -1.33 4.22
C LYS A 92 12.65 -0.16 3.84
N ALA A 93 13.20 -0.17 2.62
CA ALA A 93 14.05 0.91 2.12
C ALA A 93 13.25 2.22 1.99
N VAL A 94 12.05 2.19 1.41
CA VAL A 94 11.14 3.33 1.32
C VAL A 94 10.80 3.88 2.71
N PHE A 95 10.44 3.00 3.66
CA PHE A 95 10.16 3.37 5.05
C PHE A 95 11.32 4.14 5.69
N LYS A 96 12.56 3.67 5.49
CA LYS A 96 13.77 4.32 6.04
C LYS A 96 14.08 5.65 5.36
N VAL A 97 14.03 5.70 4.02
CA VAL A 97 14.38 6.91 3.25
C VAL A 97 13.41 8.06 3.55
N LEU A 98 12.14 7.74 3.81
CA LEU A 98 11.12 8.73 4.16
C LEU A 98 11.03 8.99 5.67
N GLU A 99 11.98 8.44 6.46
CA GLU A 99 12.05 8.63 7.91
C GLU A 99 10.74 8.29 8.64
N CYS A 100 10.01 7.28 8.14
CA CYS A 100 8.78 6.81 8.75
C CYS A 100 9.04 6.22 10.13
N LYS A 101 8.02 6.23 11.00
CA LYS A 101 8.08 5.69 12.36
C LYS A 101 6.86 4.81 12.65
N GLY A 102 7.10 3.77 13.43
CA GLY A 102 6.09 2.86 13.95
C GLY A 102 5.49 1.96 12.86
N LEU A 103 4.74 2.53 11.93
CA LEU A 103 4.00 1.75 10.92
C LEU A 103 3.88 2.47 9.58
N SER A 104 3.80 1.69 8.51
CA SER A 104 3.33 2.17 7.21
C SER A 104 2.82 1.02 6.35
N ARG A 105 1.98 1.33 5.36
CA ARG A 105 1.68 0.46 4.24
C ARG A 105 2.35 1.04 3.01
N VAL A 106 3.11 0.21 2.32
CA VAL A 106 3.80 0.58 1.10
C VAL A 106 3.13 -0.13 -0.05
N ASP A 107 2.71 0.62 -1.04
CA ASP A 107 1.91 0.14 -2.16
C ASP A 107 2.76 0.16 -3.44
N PHE A 108 2.69 -0.91 -4.22
CA PHE A 108 3.43 -1.10 -5.45
C PHE A 108 2.53 -1.59 -6.57
N PHE A 109 2.97 -1.38 -7.81
CA PHE A 109 2.49 -2.15 -8.95
C PHE A 109 3.53 -3.22 -9.29
N TYR A 110 3.08 -4.45 -9.49
CA TYR A 110 3.87 -5.53 -10.05
C TYR A 110 3.39 -5.81 -11.47
N THR A 111 4.19 -5.43 -12.47
CA THR A 111 3.80 -5.45 -13.87
C THR A 111 3.87 -6.86 -14.46
N ASP A 112 3.22 -7.06 -15.62
CA ASP A 112 3.25 -8.35 -16.35
C ASP A 112 4.68 -8.70 -16.83
N ASP A 113 5.57 -7.68 -17.00
CA ASP A 113 6.98 -7.85 -17.39
C ASP A 113 7.88 -8.16 -16.20
N GLY A 114 7.32 -8.20 -14.97
CA GLY A 114 8.05 -8.49 -13.73
C GLY A 114 8.74 -7.28 -13.09
N GLU A 115 8.39 -6.05 -13.48
CA GLU A 115 8.90 -4.84 -12.84
C GLU A 115 8.12 -4.55 -11.54
N ILE A 116 8.85 -4.09 -10.51
CA ILE A 116 8.31 -3.63 -9.24
C ILE A 116 8.33 -2.11 -9.24
N CYS A 117 7.16 -1.49 -9.34
CA CYS A 117 7.02 -0.03 -9.38
C CYS A 117 6.46 0.46 -8.05
N PHE A 118 7.25 1.23 -7.29
CA PHE A 118 6.74 1.92 -6.10
C PHE A 118 5.65 2.93 -6.49
N ASN A 119 4.51 2.88 -5.82
CA ASN A 119 3.38 3.78 -6.02
C ASN A 119 3.32 4.82 -4.89
N GLU A 120 2.93 4.39 -3.69
CA GLU A 120 2.76 5.30 -2.57
C GLU A 120 3.12 4.65 -1.23
N ILE A 121 3.30 5.48 -0.20
CA ILE A 121 3.40 5.05 1.19
C ILE A 121 2.30 5.71 2.02
N ASN A 122 1.58 4.91 2.76
CA ASN A 122 0.55 5.35 3.69
C ASN A 122 1.06 5.20 5.13
N THR A 123 1.41 6.31 5.75
CA THR A 123 1.95 6.36 7.13
C THR A 123 0.87 6.32 8.21
N MET A 124 -0.42 6.35 7.81
CA MET A 124 -1.56 6.18 8.70
C MET A 124 -2.61 5.29 8.04
N PRO A 125 -2.28 4.01 7.74
CA PRO A 125 -3.18 3.11 7.05
C PRO A 125 -4.43 2.83 7.87
N GLY A 126 -5.51 2.41 7.18
CA GLY A 126 -6.71 1.95 7.85
C GLY A 126 -6.41 0.86 8.89
N PHE A 127 -7.05 0.96 10.07
CA PHE A 127 -6.72 0.12 11.23
C PHE A 127 -7.96 -0.56 11.83
N THR A 128 -8.95 -0.88 10.98
CA THR A 128 -10.11 -1.68 11.36
C THR A 128 -9.83 -3.16 11.15
N GLU A 129 -10.68 -4.04 11.67
CA GLU A 129 -10.59 -5.50 11.47
C GLU A 129 -10.66 -5.92 9.98
N HIS A 130 -11.20 -5.05 9.11
CA HIS A 130 -11.28 -5.27 7.67
C HIS A 130 -10.11 -4.65 6.89
N SER A 131 -9.31 -3.81 7.55
CA SER A 131 -8.18 -3.12 6.91
C SER A 131 -7.03 -4.06 6.60
N MET A 132 -6.36 -3.82 5.46
CA MET A 132 -5.25 -4.66 4.99
C MET A 132 -4.07 -4.67 5.97
N TYR A 133 -3.66 -3.50 6.47
CA TYR A 133 -2.47 -3.40 7.32
C TYR A 133 -2.49 -4.36 8.52
N PRO A 134 -3.50 -4.34 9.43
CA PRO A 134 -3.50 -5.27 10.55
C PRO A 134 -3.63 -6.74 10.11
N LYS A 135 -4.36 -7.04 9.04
CA LYS A 135 -4.46 -8.40 8.52
C LYS A 135 -3.11 -8.96 8.08
N LEU A 136 -2.33 -8.17 7.35
CA LEU A 136 -0.99 -8.55 6.89
C LEU A 136 -0.02 -8.77 8.06
N ILE A 137 -0.07 -7.94 9.10
CA ILE A 137 0.77 -8.11 10.29
C ILE A 137 0.32 -9.34 11.11
N MET A 138 -0.98 -9.56 11.25
CA MET A 138 -1.49 -10.75 11.95
C MET A 138 -1.15 -12.05 11.22
N ASP A 139 -1.09 -12.07 9.91
CA ASP A 139 -0.65 -13.22 9.11
C ASP A 139 0.81 -13.60 9.36
N LYS A 140 1.64 -12.65 9.81
CA LYS A 140 3.02 -12.92 10.31
C LYS A 140 3.04 -13.55 11.70
N GLY A 141 1.89 -13.81 12.33
CA GLY A 141 1.79 -14.39 13.67
C GLY A 141 1.83 -13.35 14.80
N ILE A 142 1.80 -12.06 14.49
CA ILE A 142 1.71 -10.97 15.49
C ILE A 142 0.22 -10.71 15.75
N SER A 143 -0.25 -10.97 16.97
CA SER A 143 -1.64 -10.70 17.33
C SER A 143 -1.96 -9.21 17.28
N TYR A 144 -3.25 -8.87 17.13
CA TYR A 144 -3.69 -7.47 17.13
C TYR A 144 -3.28 -6.73 18.41
N SER A 145 -3.34 -7.39 19.55
CA SER A 145 -2.93 -6.81 20.83
C SER A 145 -1.42 -6.56 20.89
N GLU A 146 -0.60 -7.48 20.38
CA GLU A 146 0.86 -7.31 20.28
C GLU A 146 1.22 -6.19 19.29
N LEU A 147 0.50 -6.07 18.18
CA LEU A 147 0.68 -4.97 17.25
C LEU A 147 0.45 -3.61 17.93
N ILE A 148 -0.65 -3.45 18.66
CA ILE A 148 -0.93 -2.22 19.41
C ILE A 148 0.15 -1.97 20.46
N ALA A 149 0.54 -2.99 21.24
CA ALA A 149 1.58 -2.86 22.27
C ALA A 149 2.92 -2.41 21.63
N THR A 150 3.31 -3.01 20.51
CA THR A 150 4.54 -2.65 19.79
C THR A 150 4.55 -1.17 19.36
N LEU A 151 3.43 -0.68 18.83
CA LEU A 151 3.30 0.71 18.39
C LEU A 151 3.35 1.69 19.58
N VAL A 152 2.68 1.35 20.68
CA VAL A 152 2.71 2.16 21.92
C VAL A 152 4.12 2.18 22.52
N ASP A 153 4.78 1.02 22.63
CA ASP A 153 6.14 0.92 23.16
C ASP A 153 7.16 1.69 22.30
N GLY A 154 6.99 1.67 20.98
CA GLY A 154 7.81 2.47 20.05
C GLY A 154 7.63 3.97 20.30
N ALA A 155 6.37 4.42 20.36
CA ALA A 155 6.05 5.83 20.57
C ALA A 155 6.59 6.37 21.92
N ILE A 156 6.52 5.58 23.00
CA ILE A 156 7.04 6.00 24.34
C ILE A 156 8.56 6.20 24.32
N LYS A 157 9.30 5.47 23.49
CA LYS A 157 10.75 5.61 23.40
C LYS A 157 11.18 6.98 22.84
N ASP A 158 10.37 7.57 21.98
CA ASP A 158 10.68 8.82 21.28
C ASP A 158 10.35 10.07 22.13
N PHE A 159 9.80 9.86 23.34
CA PHE A 159 9.58 10.87 24.39
C PHE A 159 10.53 10.69 25.56
#